data_af8f814d6287452c78fe76405b00884f
#
_entry.id   af8f814d6287452c78fe76405b00884f
#
_cell.length_a   1.000
_cell.length_b   1.000
_cell.length_c   1.000
_cell.angle_alpha   90.00
_cell.angle_beta   90.00
_cell.angle_gamma   90.00
#
_symmetry.space_group_name_H-M   'P 1'
#
loop_
_entity.id
_entity.type
_entity.pdbx_description
1 polymer ?
#
loop_
_entity_poly.entity_id
_entity_poly.type
_entity_poly.pdbx_seq_one_letter_code
_entity_poly.pdbx_strand_id
1 'polypeptide(L)'
;MSKHHGLGRRTFLQNAGMTALLGAVGGGAPSVAAAAAAGAAAQGMGGKYDFDTPYNRFGTMSVKYDQQIRVFGKDAVQVGMGIADIDFRAAPSITRALKARLEHENWGYIDGVAMQEDVFQKVSSWNKRRYGVTIEPSQFIVTAGVHPGLIATLRAFSPKGTKVLLQTPTYNGFYGDLTASWTEKEDVLLKRNADGTFAMDFDAFEKQISVDTNSFILCNPQNPTGNCWSQADLLRIGEICLKHRVVVLADEIHCDFVAKGQKYTPFASLPNKAIVDNSITFKAASKSFGLAAHKLAWFFSTNKDYLDRIKVQHRADLNTLGYIANMGAYSPEGEEWLNQLVEYIDGNTSFAADFVNSKLPGVKTHKPQGTYLMWLDFTEYAERIGTAKMAADYNRTKPAGQPALTKEQMLERHLVKNARVHLNAGHSYGSGSDHHMRMNVGTSRRTLELALNNLASALNKTSSM
;
A
#
# COMPACT_ATOMS: atom_id res chain seq x y z
N MET A 1 -44.68 -2.83 21.96
CA MET A 1 -44.61 -1.37 22.21
C MET A 1 -43.15 -1.01 22.52
N SER A 2 -42.45 -0.55 21.50
CA SER A 2 -41.04 -0.13 21.60
C SER A 2 -40.94 1.33 21.18
N LYS A 3 -40.45 2.20 22.09
CA LYS A 3 -40.34 3.64 21.87
C LYS A 3 -39.06 3.96 21.10
N HIS A 4 -39.17 4.43 19.88
CA HIS A 4 -38.10 5.08 19.14
C HIS A 4 -37.84 6.48 19.73
N HIS A 5 -36.63 6.74 20.20
CA HIS A 5 -36.16 8.09 20.50
C HIS A 5 -35.45 8.65 19.27
N GLY A 6 -36.13 9.53 18.54
CA GLY A 6 -35.56 10.33 17.48
C GLY A 6 -34.73 11.47 18.05
N LEU A 7 -33.45 11.57 17.65
CA LEU A 7 -32.59 12.72 17.92
C LEU A 7 -33.06 13.91 17.06
N GLY A 8 -33.50 14.97 17.72
CA GLY A 8 -34.07 16.15 17.07
C GLY A 8 -33.05 17.01 16.34
N ARG A 9 -33.48 17.58 15.21
CA ARG A 9 -32.72 18.51 14.34
C ARG A 9 -32.09 19.72 15.04
N ARG A 10 -32.46 20.04 16.28
CA ARG A 10 -31.89 21.15 17.05
C ARG A 10 -30.47 20.88 17.60
N THR A 11 -30.10 19.63 17.84
CA THR A 11 -28.78 19.28 18.38
C THR A 11 -27.68 19.35 17.30
N PHE A 12 -28.05 19.22 16.01
CA PHE A 12 -27.09 19.31 14.90
C PHE A 12 -26.65 20.75 14.62
N LEU A 13 -27.52 21.74 14.83
CA LEU A 13 -27.23 23.15 14.55
C LEU A 13 -26.49 23.86 15.69
N GLN A 14 -26.46 23.33 16.90
CA GLN A 14 -25.74 23.93 18.03
C GLN A 14 -24.24 23.62 18.02
N ASN A 15 -23.79 22.57 17.30
CA ASN A 15 -22.38 22.22 17.19
C ASN A 15 -21.63 22.89 16.02
N ALA A 16 -22.32 23.63 15.16
CA ALA A 16 -21.72 24.38 14.05
C ALA A 16 -21.34 25.83 14.41
N GLY A 17 -21.66 26.30 15.62
CA GLY A 17 -21.49 27.70 16.03
C GLY A 17 -20.38 27.99 17.05
N MET A 18 -19.51 27.03 17.43
CA MET A 18 -18.51 27.24 18.48
C MET A 18 -17.07 27.04 18.01
N THR A 19 -16.67 27.77 16.98
CA THR A 19 -15.24 27.82 16.57
C THR A 19 -14.70 29.25 16.50
N ALA A 20 -15.28 30.16 17.26
CA ALA A 20 -14.72 31.51 17.38
C ALA A 20 -14.92 32.01 18.82
N LEU A 21 -14.09 31.55 19.77
CA LEU A 21 -13.71 32.25 21.03
C LEU A 21 -13.05 31.24 21.99
N LEU A 22 -11.74 31.05 21.87
CA LEU A 22 -10.86 30.65 22.99
C LEU A 22 -9.45 31.12 22.67
N GLY A 23 -9.26 32.41 22.80
CA GLY A 23 -7.99 32.98 23.10
C GLY A 23 -7.81 33.04 24.63
N ALA A 24 -6.63 32.66 25.08
CA ALA A 24 -6.08 32.86 26.41
C ALA A 24 -6.70 32.04 27.57
N VAL A 25 -6.05 30.94 27.98
CA VAL A 25 -5.43 30.72 29.30
C VAL A 25 -4.45 29.52 29.16
N GLY A 26 -3.25 29.68 29.72
CA GLY A 26 -2.06 28.90 29.48
C GLY A 26 -2.07 27.45 30.03
N GLY A 27 -1.18 26.65 29.46
CA GLY A 27 -0.88 25.28 29.84
C GLY A 27 -0.28 24.54 28.66
N GLY A 28 1.04 24.70 28.39
CA GLY A 28 1.69 24.30 27.16
C GLY A 28 1.83 22.79 26.97
N ALA A 29 1.26 22.29 25.89
CA ALA A 29 1.83 21.19 25.12
C ALA A 29 2.37 21.78 23.80
N PRO A 30 3.59 21.48 23.35
CA PRO A 30 4.13 22.06 22.13
C PRO A 30 3.33 21.57 20.94
N SER A 31 2.71 22.48 20.20
CA SER A 31 2.12 22.22 18.91
C SER A 31 3.21 21.75 17.94
N VAL A 32 2.86 20.92 16.96
CA VAL A 32 3.77 20.47 15.89
C VAL A 32 4.48 21.64 15.20
N ALA A 33 3.92 22.85 15.26
CA ALA A 33 4.53 24.06 14.75
C ALA A 33 5.72 24.56 15.60
N ALA A 34 5.78 24.27 16.90
CA ALA A 34 6.87 24.74 17.78
C ALA A 34 8.12 23.80 17.73
N ALA A 35 7.94 22.53 17.37
CA ALA A 35 9.06 21.60 17.16
C ALA A 35 9.82 21.86 15.85
N ALA A 36 9.24 22.62 14.93
CA ALA A 36 9.83 22.95 13.64
C ALA A 36 10.93 24.04 13.69
N ALA A 37 11.14 24.70 14.83
CA ALA A 37 12.06 25.83 14.97
C ALA A 37 13.46 25.48 15.48
N ALA A 38 13.76 24.22 15.80
CA ALA A 38 15.01 23.80 16.41
C ALA A 38 15.78 22.72 15.65
N GLY A 39 15.60 22.61 14.33
CA GLY A 39 16.35 21.68 13.47
C GLY A 39 17.12 22.47 12.42
N ALA A 40 18.44 22.24 12.33
CA ALA A 40 19.29 22.79 11.27
C ALA A 40 18.64 22.63 9.89
N ALA A 41 18.70 23.67 9.07
CA ALA A 41 18.17 23.72 7.72
C ALA A 41 18.59 22.47 6.92
N ALA A 42 17.68 21.52 6.78
CA ALA A 42 17.80 20.55 5.72
C ALA A 42 17.67 21.34 4.42
N GLN A 43 18.70 21.37 3.60
CA GLN A 43 18.64 21.93 2.25
C GLN A 43 17.54 21.19 1.52
N GLY A 44 16.44 21.87 1.22
CA GLY A 44 15.36 21.33 0.41
C GLY A 44 15.96 20.81 -0.90
N MET A 45 15.66 19.61 -1.29
CA MET A 45 16.02 19.09 -2.60
C MET A 45 15.24 19.95 -3.63
N GLY A 46 15.93 20.88 -4.28
CA GLY A 46 15.39 21.95 -5.09
C GLY A 46 14.54 21.47 -6.27
N GLY A 47 13.30 21.09 -6.01
CA GLY A 47 12.31 20.70 -6.98
C GLY A 47 11.18 21.75 -7.11
N LYS A 48 10.38 21.64 -8.15
CA LYS A 48 9.21 22.51 -8.40
C LYS A 48 8.10 22.32 -7.37
N TYR A 49 8.03 21.13 -6.73
CA TYR A 49 6.97 20.75 -5.79
C TYR A 49 7.52 20.64 -4.37
N ASP A 50 6.75 21.14 -3.39
CA ASP A 50 7.09 21.04 -1.98
C ASP A 50 6.63 19.69 -1.38
N PHE A 51 7.61 18.82 -1.13
CA PHE A 51 7.43 17.56 -0.41
C PHE A 51 7.95 17.61 1.04
N ASP A 52 8.62 18.69 1.46
CA ASP A 52 9.23 18.80 2.79
C ASP A 52 8.26 19.33 3.84
N THR A 53 7.28 20.14 3.45
CA THR A 53 6.30 20.66 4.39
C THR A 53 5.33 19.56 4.80
N PRO A 54 5.29 19.17 6.11
CA PRO A 54 4.35 18.16 6.59
C PRO A 54 2.91 18.52 6.28
N TYR A 55 2.17 17.58 5.71
CA TYR A 55 0.77 17.77 5.39
C TYR A 55 -0.11 17.08 6.42
N ASN A 56 -0.95 17.85 7.11
CA ASN A 56 -1.81 17.30 8.16
C ASN A 56 -2.86 16.35 7.58
N ARG A 57 -2.89 15.11 8.10
CA ARG A 57 -3.82 14.05 7.72
C ARG A 57 -4.82 13.72 8.84
N PHE A 58 -4.73 14.35 10.00
CA PHE A 58 -5.68 14.18 11.10
C PHE A 58 -7.00 14.88 10.80
N GLY A 59 -8.11 14.28 11.22
CA GLY A 59 -9.45 14.81 11.00
C GLY A 59 -9.97 14.64 9.56
N THR A 60 -9.33 13.80 8.75
CA THR A 60 -9.70 13.54 7.35
C THR A 60 -10.30 12.15 7.11
N MET A 61 -10.65 11.45 8.19
CA MET A 61 -11.08 10.04 8.19
C MET A 61 -10.01 9.09 7.65
N SER A 62 -8.75 9.46 7.78
CA SER A 62 -7.60 8.71 7.30
C SER A 62 -7.46 7.37 8.04
N VAL A 63 -7.31 6.29 7.27
CA VAL A 63 -6.96 4.96 7.83
C VAL A 63 -5.59 5.00 8.48
N LYS A 64 -4.66 5.78 7.93
CA LYS A 64 -3.27 5.89 8.39
C LYS A 64 -3.15 6.61 9.73
N TYR A 65 -4.09 7.53 10.05
CA TYR A 65 -4.07 8.35 11.26
C TYR A 65 -5.35 8.19 12.11
N ASP A 66 -6.50 8.61 11.61
CA ASP A 66 -7.74 8.70 12.41
C ASP A 66 -8.26 7.32 12.84
N GLN A 67 -8.11 6.30 11.98
CA GLN A 67 -8.46 4.93 12.37
C GLN A 67 -7.51 4.42 13.46
N GLN A 68 -6.22 4.73 13.38
CA GLN A 68 -5.26 4.29 14.39
C GLN A 68 -5.51 4.95 15.74
N ILE A 69 -5.91 6.22 15.75
CA ILE A 69 -6.37 6.91 16.98
C ILE A 69 -7.59 6.20 17.59
N ARG A 70 -8.54 5.73 16.77
CA ARG A 70 -9.69 4.96 17.29
C ARG A 70 -9.28 3.61 17.88
N VAL A 71 -8.25 2.98 17.32
CA VAL A 71 -7.77 1.67 17.80
C VAL A 71 -6.91 1.79 19.05
N PHE A 72 -5.98 2.75 19.10
CA PHE A 72 -4.96 2.84 20.15
C PHE A 72 -5.25 3.91 21.19
N GLY A 73 -6.20 4.80 20.95
CA GLY A 73 -6.58 5.91 21.82
C GLY A 73 -6.13 7.28 21.31
N LYS A 74 -6.82 8.30 21.80
CA LYS A 74 -6.45 9.71 21.55
C LYS A 74 -5.03 9.94 22.05
N ASP A 75 -4.23 10.67 21.31
CA ASP A 75 -2.84 11.00 21.61
C ASP A 75 -1.84 9.80 21.60
N ALA A 76 -2.29 8.58 21.35
CA ALA A 76 -1.40 7.42 21.30
C ALA A 76 -0.53 7.40 20.02
N VAL A 77 -1.05 7.91 18.91
CA VAL A 77 -0.34 7.93 17.61
C VAL A 77 -0.02 9.36 17.22
N GLN A 78 1.26 9.68 17.17
CA GLN A 78 1.77 10.95 16.66
C GLN A 78 2.11 10.85 15.18
N VAL A 79 2.67 9.72 14.75
CA VAL A 79 3.04 9.47 13.36
C VAL A 79 2.52 8.11 12.90
N GLY A 80 1.70 8.12 11.86
CA GLY A 80 1.22 6.91 11.20
C GLY A 80 2.16 6.50 10.05
N MET A 81 2.84 5.37 10.18
CA MET A 81 3.79 4.85 9.18
C MET A 81 3.41 3.43 8.70
N GLY A 82 2.23 2.93 9.04
CA GLY A 82 1.84 1.54 8.71
C GLY A 82 1.16 1.40 7.35
N ILE A 83 0.17 2.23 7.07
CA ILE A 83 -0.69 2.11 5.89
C ILE A 83 0.03 2.62 4.62
N ALA A 84 -0.10 1.89 3.52
CA ALA A 84 0.49 2.22 2.21
C ALA A 84 -0.27 3.35 1.49
N ASP A 85 -0.23 4.54 2.07
CA ASP A 85 -0.82 5.78 1.59
C ASP A 85 0.18 6.93 1.76
N ILE A 86 0.33 7.80 0.76
CA ILE A 86 1.30 8.90 0.77
C ILE A 86 0.73 10.13 1.49
N ASP A 87 1.60 10.89 2.17
CA ASP A 87 1.21 12.07 2.97
C ASP A 87 1.54 13.40 2.29
N PHE A 88 1.45 13.43 0.97
CA PHE A 88 1.71 14.64 0.21
C PHE A 88 0.40 15.25 -0.32
N ARG A 89 0.46 16.54 -0.66
CA ARG A 89 -0.61 17.16 -1.44
C ARG A 89 -0.72 16.46 -2.80
N ALA A 90 -1.95 16.33 -3.30
CA ALA A 90 -2.15 15.82 -4.65
C ALA A 90 -1.42 16.68 -5.69
N ALA A 91 -1.04 16.08 -6.81
CA ALA A 91 -0.50 16.82 -7.94
C ALA A 91 -1.44 17.98 -8.32
N PRO A 92 -0.91 19.19 -8.63
CA PRO A 92 -1.76 20.35 -8.93
C PRO A 92 -2.73 20.11 -10.09
N SER A 93 -2.34 19.31 -11.09
CA SER A 93 -3.20 18.90 -12.20
C SER A 93 -4.46 18.15 -11.73
N ILE A 94 -4.33 17.26 -10.73
CA ILE A 94 -5.44 16.54 -10.13
C ILE A 94 -6.39 17.51 -9.43
N THR A 95 -5.83 18.39 -8.59
CA THR A 95 -6.62 19.35 -7.81
C THR A 95 -7.39 20.30 -8.72
N ARG A 96 -6.78 20.79 -9.80
CA ARG A 96 -7.45 21.67 -10.79
C ARG A 96 -8.59 20.95 -11.52
N ALA A 97 -8.33 19.74 -11.99
CA ALA A 97 -9.34 18.95 -12.69
C ALA A 97 -10.57 18.67 -11.80
N LEU A 98 -10.34 18.28 -10.55
CA LEU A 98 -11.43 18.05 -9.58
C LEU A 98 -12.20 19.34 -9.28
N LYS A 99 -11.52 20.49 -9.03
CA LYS A 99 -12.18 21.77 -8.78
C LYS A 99 -13.06 22.19 -9.96
N ALA A 100 -12.52 22.14 -11.19
CA ALA A 100 -13.29 22.47 -12.38
C ALA A 100 -14.54 21.58 -12.54
N ARG A 101 -14.45 20.30 -12.21
CA ARG A 101 -15.63 19.41 -12.26
C ARG A 101 -16.66 19.69 -11.18
N LEU A 102 -16.22 20.11 -9.99
CA LEU A 102 -17.11 20.48 -8.87
C LEU A 102 -17.92 21.76 -9.15
N GLU A 103 -17.47 22.65 -10.03
CA GLU A 103 -18.20 23.84 -10.45
C GLU A 103 -19.48 23.51 -11.24
N HIS A 104 -19.56 22.30 -11.80
CA HIS A 104 -20.76 21.81 -12.47
C HIS A 104 -21.56 20.90 -11.52
N GLU A 105 -22.65 21.41 -10.99
CA GLU A 105 -23.41 20.80 -9.88
C GLU A 105 -24.31 19.63 -10.28
N ASN A 106 -24.36 19.21 -11.54
CA ASN A 106 -25.13 18.05 -11.98
C ASN A 106 -24.30 16.76 -11.85
N TRP A 107 -24.85 15.77 -11.15
CA TRP A 107 -24.22 14.47 -10.83
C TRP A 107 -25.00 13.29 -11.42
N GLY A 108 -25.64 13.50 -12.58
CA GLY A 108 -26.31 12.44 -13.33
C GLY A 108 -25.36 11.36 -13.86
N TYR A 109 -25.91 10.40 -14.59
CA TYR A 109 -25.09 9.34 -15.20
C TYR A 109 -24.03 9.91 -16.13
N ILE A 110 -22.83 9.35 -16.04
CA ILE A 110 -21.72 9.67 -16.92
C ILE A 110 -21.69 8.71 -18.12
N ASP A 111 -21.24 9.17 -19.27
CA ASP A 111 -20.98 8.31 -20.42
C ASP A 111 -19.82 7.37 -20.13
N GLY A 112 -20.16 6.14 -19.75
CA GLY A 112 -19.18 5.13 -19.36
C GLY A 112 -18.30 4.66 -20.53
N VAL A 113 -18.76 4.76 -21.77
CA VAL A 113 -17.96 4.37 -22.97
C VAL A 113 -16.89 5.40 -23.23
N ALA A 114 -17.27 6.67 -23.36
CA ALA A 114 -16.31 7.76 -23.57
C ALA A 114 -15.28 7.84 -22.44
N MET A 115 -15.74 7.65 -21.19
CA MET A 115 -14.84 7.62 -20.03
C MET A 115 -13.79 6.50 -20.13
N GLN A 116 -14.20 5.29 -20.53
CA GLN A 116 -13.25 4.17 -20.69
C GLN A 116 -12.26 4.43 -21.81
N GLU A 117 -12.69 5.02 -22.92
CA GLU A 117 -11.83 5.41 -24.04
C GLU A 117 -10.78 6.45 -23.59
N ASP A 118 -11.18 7.49 -22.88
CA ASP A 118 -10.25 8.51 -22.35
C ASP A 118 -9.23 7.90 -21.37
N VAL A 119 -9.68 7.06 -20.43
CA VAL A 119 -8.79 6.35 -19.51
C VAL A 119 -7.82 5.49 -20.29
N PHE A 120 -8.31 4.71 -21.25
CA PHE A 120 -7.47 3.87 -22.09
C PHE A 120 -6.38 4.68 -22.82
N GLN A 121 -6.74 5.77 -23.46
CA GLN A 121 -5.77 6.63 -24.20
C GLN A 121 -4.66 7.14 -23.26
N LYS A 122 -5.02 7.58 -22.08
CA LYS A 122 -4.05 8.09 -21.10
C LYS A 122 -3.12 6.99 -20.59
N VAL A 123 -3.69 5.85 -20.13
CA VAL A 123 -2.88 4.81 -19.51
C VAL A 123 -2.11 3.97 -20.49
N SER A 124 -2.59 3.75 -21.75
CA SER A 124 -1.84 3.05 -22.78
C SER A 124 -0.63 3.86 -23.21
N SER A 125 -0.81 5.18 -23.43
CA SER A 125 0.30 6.11 -23.71
C SER A 125 1.31 6.12 -22.56
N TRP A 126 0.86 6.15 -21.30
CA TRP A 126 1.72 6.07 -20.11
C TRP A 126 2.55 4.78 -20.08
N ASN A 127 1.90 3.63 -20.23
CA ASN A 127 2.58 2.34 -20.20
C ASN A 127 3.61 2.20 -21.35
N LYS A 128 3.28 2.70 -22.54
CA LYS A 128 4.20 2.68 -23.68
C LYS A 128 5.44 3.55 -23.41
N ARG A 129 5.25 4.79 -22.94
CA ARG A 129 6.38 5.71 -22.69
C ARG A 129 7.26 5.26 -21.53
N ARG A 130 6.67 4.86 -20.41
CA ARG A 130 7.44 4.55 -19.19
C ARG A 130 7.98 3.13 -19.15
N TYR A 131 7.26 2.19 -19.75
CA TYR A 131 7.54 0.76 -19.58
C TYR A 131 7.72 0.00 -20.88
N GLY A 132 7.55 0.63 -22.03
CA GLY A 132 7.65 -0.02 -23.32
C GLY A 132 6.51 -1.00 -23.63
N VAL A 133 5.44 -1.03 -22.83
CA VAL A 133 4.29 -1.93 -22.99
C VAL A 133 3.23 -1.28 -23.87
N THR A 134 2.93 -1.90 -24.99
CA THR A 134 1.80 -1.51 -25.86
C THR A 134 0.56 -2.30 -25.44
N ILE A 135 -0.55 -1.60 -25.25
CA ILE A 135 -1.85 -2.18 -24.87
C ILE A 135 -2.85 -1.76 -25.97
N GLU A 136 -3.57 -2.72 -26.52
CA GLU A 136 -4.63 -2.47 -27.49
C GLU A 136 -5.98 -2.26 -26.79
N PRO A 137 -6.93 -1.49 -27.36
CA PRO A 137 -8.24 -1.24 -26.74
C PRO A 137 -9.00 -2.51 -26.36
N SER A 138 -8.91 -3.56 -27.17
CA SER A 138 -9.56 -4.86 -26.91
C SER A 138 -8.94 -5.65 -25.76
N GLN A 139 -7.75 -5.27 -25.32
CA GLN A 139 -6.99 -5.91 -24.24
C GLN A 139 -7.20 -5.27 -22.87
N PHE A 140 -8.01 -4.22 -22.75
CA PHE A 140 -8.08 -3.33 -21.62
C PHE A 140 -9.46 -3.32 -20.96
N ILE A 141 -9.50 -3.36 -19.63
CA ILE A 141 -10.74 -3.26 -18.83
C ILE A 141 -10.50 -2.33 -17.64
N VAL A 142 -11.40 -1.37 -17.45
CA VAL A 142 -11.43 -0.48 -16.28
C VAL A 142 -12.20 -1.12 -15.13
N THR A 143 -11.74 -0.91 -13.91
CA THR A 143 -12.33 -1.47 -12.69
C THR A 143 -12.34 -0.47 -11.54
N ALA A 144 -13.19 -0.67 -10.54
CA ALA A 144 -13.33 0.20 -9.36
C ALA A 144 -12.21 0.00 -8.31
N GLY A 145 -11.06 -0.52 -8.71
CA GLY A 145 -9.90 -0.79 -7.88
C GLY A 145 -9.24 -2.11 -8.26
N VAL A 146 -7.99 -2.33 -7.87
CA VAL A 146 -7.28 -3.59 -8.15
C VAL A 146 -7.98 -4.78 -7.48
N HIS A 147 -8.41 -4.65 -6.22
CA HIS A 147 -9.15 -5.72 -5.52
C HIS A 147 -10.39 -6.21 -6.25
N PRO A 148 -11.35 -5.36 -6.69
CA PRO A 148 -12.49 -5.82 -7.48
C PRO A 148 -12.09 -6.54 -8.77
N GLY A 149 -11.04 -6.06 -9.45
CA GLY A 149 -10.50 -6.71 -10.65
C GLY A 149 -9.90 -8.09 -10.35
N LEU A 150 -9.09 -8.20 -9.28
CA LEU A 150 -8.53 -9.48 -8.83
C LEU A 150 -9.62 -10.47 -8.42
N ILE A 151 -10.61 -10.05 -7.64
CA ILE A 151 -11.73 -10.91 -7.22
C ILE A 151 -12.50 -11.43 -8.43
N ALA A 152 -12.81 -10.58 -9.41
CA ALA A 152 -13.48 -10.99 -10.64
C ALA A 152 -12.64 -12.00 -11.44
N THR A 153 -11.32 -11.78 -11.52
CA THR A 153 -10.39 -12.66 -12.20
C THR A 153 -10.24 -13.99 -11.49
N LEU A 154 -10.09 -13.98 -10.17
CA LEU A 154 -10.07 -15.22 -9.36
C LEU A 154 -11.34 -16.04 -9.58
N ARG A 155 -12.52 -15.42 -9.54
CA ARG A 155 -13.78 -16.13 -9.82
C ARG A 155 -13.87 -16.69 -11.24
N ALA A 156 -13.20 -16.08 -12.21
CA ALA A 156 -13.15 -16.56 -13.58
C ALA A 156 -12.24 -17.79 -13.77
N PHE A 157 -11.13 -17.87 -13.01
CA PHE A 157 -10.08 -18.89 -13.22
C PHE A 157 -9.94 -19.89 -12.07
N SER A 158 -10.32 -19.52 -10.87
CA SER A 158 -10.18 -20.37 -9.67
C SER A 158 -11.55 -20.72 -9.12
N PRO A 159 -12.11 -21.88 -9.47
CA PRO A 159 -13.37 -22.35 -8.90
C PRO A 159 -13.37 -22.37 -7.38
N LYS A 160 -14.56 -22.25 -6.78
CA LYS A 160 -14.73 -22.26 -5.33
C LYS A 160 -14.03 -23.47 -4.68
N GLY A 161 -13.23 -23.20 -3.65
CA GLY A 161 -12.47 -24.20 -2.90
C GLY A 161 -11.15 -24.60 -3.55
N THR A 162 -10.81 -24.05 -4.74
CA THR A 162 -9.49 -24.25 -5.33
C THR A 162 -8.46 -23.29 -4.78
N LYS A 163 -7.20 -23.55 -5.06
CA LYS A 163 -6.06 -22.88 -4.44
C LYS A 163 -5.47 -21.79 -5.31
N VAL A 164 -4.97 -20.77 -4.65
CA VAL A 164 -4.23 -19.65 -5.26
C VAL A 164 -2.88 -19.51 -4.59
N LEU A 165 -1.81 -19.59 -5.37
CA LEU A 165 -0.43 -19.42 -4.90
C LEU A 165 -0.15 -17.98 -4.52
N LEU A 166 0.56 -17.80 -3.42
CA LEU A 166 1.13 -16.54 -2.95
C LEU A 166 2.57 -16.75 -2.51
N GLN A 167 3.48 -15.90 -2.94
CA GLN A 167 4.86 -15.89 -2.44
C GLN A 167 4.93 -14.99 -1.20
N THR A 168 5.14 -15.59 -0.03
CA THR A 168 5.13 -14.89 1.27
C THR A 168 6.52 -14.56 1.77
N PRO A 169 6.71 -13.43 2.50
CA PRO A 169 5.70 -12.43 2.88
C PRO A 169 5.07 -11.72 1.68
N THR A 170 3.75 -11.49 1.73
CA THR A 170 3.00 -10.85 0.64
C THR A 170 1.99 -9.83 1.14
N TYR A 171 1.42 -9.05 0.23
CA TYR A 171 0.40 -8.06 0.59
C TYR A 171 -0.82 -8.73 1.25
N ASN A 172 -1.11 -8.30 2.47
CA ASN A 172 -2.18 -8.89 3.29
C ASN A 172 -3.60 -8.73 2.71
N GLY A 173 -3.82 -7.76 1.82
CA GLY A 173 -5.09 -7.58 1.13
C GLY A 173 -5.47 -8.77 0.24
N PHE A 174 -4.49 -9.51 -0.29
CA PHE A 174 -4.77 -10.70 -1.11
C PHE A 174 -5.56 -11.77 -0.37
N TYR A 175 -5.32 -11.97 0.94
CA TYR A 175 -6.10 -12.93 1.73
C TYR A 175 -7.60 -12.57 1.79
N GLY A 176 -7.92 -11.26 1.81
CA GLY A 176 -9.28 -10.78 1.68
C GLY A 176 -9.90 -11.07 0.32
N ASP A 177 -9.11 -10.91 -0.75
CA ASP A 177 -9.54 -11.21 -2.13
C ASP A 177 -9.80 -12.70 -2.33
N LEU A 178 -8.96 -13.57 -1.75
CA LEU A 178 -9.18 -15.03 -1.75
C LEU A 178 -10.49 -15.39 -1.03
N THR A 179 -10.71 -14.82 0.16
CA THR A 179 -11.97 -15.03 0.90
C THR A 179 -13.18 -14.58 0.09
N ALA A 180 -13.11 -13.40 -0.55
CA ALA A 180 -14.19 -12.85 -1.36
C ALA A 180 -14.44 -13.63 -2.66
N SER A 181 -13.44 -14.32 -3.18
CA SER A 181 -13.55 -15.20 -4.37
C SER A 181 -13.85 -16.66 -4.01
N TRP A 182 -13.96 -17.00 -2.71
CA TRP A 182 -14.17 -18.36 -2.20
C TRP A 182 -13.05 -19.34 -2.56
N THR A 183 -11.83 -18.84 -2.71
CA THR A 183 -10.63 -19.64 -2.97
C THR A 183 -9.80 -19.79 -1.71
N GLU A 184 -8.90 -20.77 -1.70
CA GLU A 184 -8.00 -21.04 -0.60
C GLU A 184 -6.59 -20.54 -0.90
N LYS A 185 -5.87 -20.11 0.14
CA LYS A 185 -4.48 -19.71 0.02
C LYS A 185 -3.56 -20.91 -0.09
N GLU A 186 -2.50 -20.76 -0.85
CA GLU A 186 -1.37 -21.69 -0.89
C GLU A 186 -0.07 -20.87 -0.83
N ASP A 187 0.50 -20.75 0.38
CA ASP A 187 1.66 -19.90 0.65
C ASP A 187 2.96 -20.63 0.29
N VAL A 188 3.84 -19.94 -0.46
CA VAL A 188 5.22 -20.38 -0.74
C VAL A 188 6.19 -19.35 -0.18
N LEU A 189 7.06 -19.77 0.73
CA LEU A 189 7.99 -18.88 1.39
C LEU A 189 9.09 -18.39 0.43
N LEU A 190 9.31 -17.08 0.36
CA LEU A 190 10.48 -16.50 -0.28
C LEU A 190 11.75 -16.88 0.49
N LYS A 191 12.84 -17.14 -0.20
CA LYS A 191 14.16 -17.31 0.41
C LYS A 191 14.65 -15.98 0.97
N ARG A 192 15.04 -15.96 2.23
CA ARG A 192 15.69 -14.79 2.84
C ARG A 192 17.21 -14.96 2.71
N ASN A 193 17.88 -13.98 2.11
CA ASN A 193 19.30 -13.91 1.96
C ASN A 193 19.98 -13.42 3.26
N ALA A 194 21.28 -13.62 3.38
CA ALA A 194 22.05 -13.21 4.56
C ALA A 194 22.05 -11.67 4.78
N ASP A 195 21.90 -10.89 3.72
CA ASP A 195 21.81 -9.43 3.76
C ASP A 195 20.39 -8.92 4.06
N GLY A 196 19.43 -9.83 4.32
CA GLY A 196 18.04 -9.52 4.61
C GLY A 196 17.16 -9.30 3.39
N THR A 197 17.71 -9.35 2.18
CA THR A 197 16.92 -9.31 0.94
C THR A 197 16.20 -10.65 0.69
N PHE A 198 15.32 -10.68 -0.28
CA PHE A 198 14.50 -11.86 -0.59
C PHE A 198 14.70 -12.31 -2.04
N ALA A 199 14.54 -13.61 -2.28
CA ALA A 199 14.59 -14.24 -3.60
C ALA A 199 13.46 -15.27 -3.75
N MET A 200 13.09 -15.58 -4.99
CA MET A 200 12.13 -16.66 -5.28
C MET A 200 12.79 -18.03 -5.03
N ASP A 201 12.04 -18.95 -4.43
CA ASP A 201 12.37 -20.36 -4.39
C ASP A 201 11.56 -21.09 -5.46
N PHE A 202 12.16 -21.24 -6.64
CA PHE A 202 11.46 -21.84 -7.79
C PHE A 202 11.13 -23.31 -7.57
N ASP A 203 12.00 -24.06 -6.88
CA ASP A 203 11.79 -25.49 -6.60
C ASP A 203 10.67 -25.67 -5.58
N ALA A 204 10.67 -24.88 -4.51
CA ALA A 204 9.58 -24.88 -3.53
C ALA A 204 8.27 -24.43 -4.17
N PHE A 205 8.31 -23.41 -5.04
CA PHE A 205 7.15 -22.90 -5.76
C PHE A 205 6.54 -23.98 -6.67
N GLU A 206 7.34 -24.65 -7.49
CA GLU A 206 6.85 -25.68 -8.38
C GLU A 206 6.31 -26.89 -7.62
N LYS A 207 7.01 -27.32 -6.55
CA LYS A 207 6.58 -28.44 -5.69
C LYS A 207 5.25 -28.19 -5.00
N GLN A 208 4.92 -26.93 -4.70
CA GLN A 208 3.68 -26.56 -4.02
C GLN A 208 2.47 -26.67 -4.95
N ILE A 209 2.65 -26.56 -6.28
CA ILE A 209 1.55 -26.62 -7.24
C ILE A 209 0.88 -28.02 -7.19
N SER A 210 -0.43 -28.02 -6.98
CA SER A 210 -1.29 -29.21 -6.97
C SER A 210 -2.32 -29.14 -8.12
N VAL A 211 -3.10 -30.20 -8.31
CA VAL A 211 -4.18 -30.23 -9.30
C VAL A 211 -5.27 -29.17 -9.06
N ASP A 212 -5.38 -28.69 -7.81
CA ASP A 212 -6.34 -27.68 -7.41
C ASP A 212 -5.78 -26.26 -7.47
N THR A 213 -4.51 -26.09 -7.86
CA THR A 213 -3.86 -24.78 -7.98
C THR A 213 -4.17 -24.16 -9.35
N ASN A 214 -4.96 -23.07 -9.39
CA ASN A 214 -5.43 -22.50 -10.65
C ASN A 214 -4.82 -21.13 -10.97
N SER A 215 -4.43 -20.36 -9.98
CA SER A 215 -3.88 -19.02 -10.16
C SER A 215 -2.72 -18.76 -9.21
N PHE A 216 -1.85 -17.83 -9.62
CA PHE A 216 -0.77 -17.27 -8.84
C PHE A 216 -0.88 -15.74 -8.82
N ILE A 217 -0.90 -15.11 -7.65
CA ILE A 217 -0.85 -13.66 -7.55
C ILE A 217 0.61 -13.23 -7.39
N LEU A 218 1.15 -12.65 -8.44
CA LEU A 218 2.48 -12.04 -8.47
C LEU A 218 2.38 -10.58 -8.05
N CYS A 219 3.11 -10.16 -7.01
CA CYS A 219 3.27 -8.77 -6.64
C CYS A 219 4.61 -8.23 -7.18
N ASN A 220 4.59 -7.21 -8.03
CA ASN A 220 5.81 -6.68 -8.66
C ASN A 220 5.72 -5.16 -8.95
N PRO A 221 6.44 -4.29 -8.24
CA PRO A 221 7.32 -4.56 -7.08
C PRO A 221 6.62 -5.19 -5.88
N GLN A 222 7.35 -6.07 -5.19
CA GLN A 222 6.82 -6.88 -4.09
C GLN A 222 6.55 -6.04 -2.84
N ASN A 223 5.37 -6.17 -2.30
CA ASN A 223 4.99 -5.65 -0.98
C ASN A 223 4.79 -6.85 -0.01
N PRO A 224 5.53 -6.94 1.10
CA PRO A 224 6.28 -5.89 1.78
C PRO A 224 7.79 -5.88 1.52
N THR A 225 8.38 -6.85 0.84
CA THR A 225 9.83 -7.09 0.77
C THR A 225 10.58 -6.07 -0.10
N GLY A 226 9.88 -5.35 -0.98
CA GLY A 226 10.46 -4.30 -1.82
C GLY A 226 11.24 -4.79 -3.04
N ASN A 227 11.14 -6.07 -3.41
CA ASN A 227 11.81 -6.60 -4.58
C ASN A 227 11.22 -6.04 -5.88
N CYS A 228 12.07 -5.71 -6.84
CA CYS A 228 11.73 -5.63 -8.26
C CYS A 228 12.27 -6.92 -8.92
N TRP A 229 11.37 -7.82 -9.30
CA TRP A 229 11.77 -9.11 -9.86
C TRP A 229 12.48 -8.94 -11.19
N SER A 230 13.58 -9.65 -11.39
CA SER A 230 14.33 -9.61 -12.64
C SER A 230 13.55 -10.24 -13.79
N GLN A 231 13.89 -9.90 -15.03
CA GLN A 231 13.31 -10.56 -16.21
C GLN A 231 13.52 -12.08 -16.17
N ALA A 232 14.67 -12.53 -15.69
CA ALA A 232 14.98 -13.95 -15.56
C ALA A 232 14.06 -14.65 -14.53
N ASP A 233 13.85 -14.02 -13.37
CA ASP A 233 12.93 -14.55 -12.36
C ASP A 233 11.49 -14.64 -12.90
N LEU A 234 11.04 -13.57 -13.57
CA LEU A 234 9.70 -13.51 -14.15
C LEU A 234 9.48 -14.52 -15.28
N LEU A 235 10.50 -14.76 -16.12
CA LEU A 235 10.46 -15.82 -17.14
C LEU A 235 10.37 -17.19 -16.47
N ARG A 236 11.24 -17.47 -15.50
CA ARG A 236 11.27 -18.75 -14.82
C ARG A 236 9.96 -19.08 -14.11
N ILE A 237 9.39 -18.12 -13.36
CA ILE A 237 8.10 -18.32 -12.69
C ILE A 237 6.96 -18.48 -13.71
N GLY A 238 7.01 -17.72 -14.80
CA GLY A 238 6.05 -17.79 -15.92
C GLY A 238 6.08 -19.15 -16.62
N GLU A 239 7.27 -19.73 -16.85
CA GLU A 239 7.44 -21.08 -17.41
C GLU A 239 6.82 -22.15 -16.52
N ILE A 240 7.06 -22.08 -15.20
CA ILE A 240 6.47 -23.00 -14.24
C ILE A 240 4.94 -22.87 -14.26
N CYS A 241 4.40 -21.66 -14.17
CA CYS A 241 2.96 -21.41 -14.21
C CYS A 241 2.34 -21.94 -15.52
N LEU A 242 2.97 -21.68 -16.67
CA LEU A 242 2.47 -22.15 -17.96
C LEU A 242 2.47 -23.69 -18.06
N LYS A 243 3.55 -24.33 -17.61
CA LYS A 243 3.68 -25.81 -17.56
C LYS A 243 2.55 -26.45 -16.77
N HIS A 244 2.17 -25.86 -15.66
CA HIS A 244 1.13 -26.36 -14.74
C HIS A 244 -0.26 -25.77 -14.99
N ARG A 245 -0.45 -24.94 -16.02
CA ARG A 245 -1.72 -24.27 -16.35
C ARG A 245 -2.22 -23.34 -15.25
N VAL A 246 -1.32 -22.77 -14.48
CA VAL A 246 -1.61 -21.76 -13.44
C VAL A 246 -1.61 -20.37 -14.10
N VAL A 247 -2.70 -19.62 -13.95
CA VAL A 247 -2.82 -18.28 -14.52
C VAL A 247 -2.10 -17.26 -13.62
N VAL A 248 -1.25 -16.41 -14.22
CA VAL A 248 -0.52 -15.37 -13.48
C VAL A 248 -1.35 -14.09 -13.39
N LEU A 249 -1.62 -13.65 -12.17
CA LEU A 249 -2.30 -12.39 -11.84
C LEU A 249 -1.24 -11.40 -11.34
N ALA A 250 -0.68 -10.58 -12.24
CA ALA A 250 0.40 -9.66 -11.93
C ALA A 250 -0.13 -8.35 -11.35
N ASP A 251 -0.09 -8.21 -10.02
CA ASP A 251 -0.36 -6.93 -9.34
C ASP A 251 0.89 -6.05 -9.40
N GLU A 252 0.85 -5.07 -10.30
CA GLU A 252 1.93 -4.14 -10.57
C GLU A 252 1.60 -2.71 -10.09
N ILE A 253 0.74 -2.58 -9.08
CA ILE A 253 0.26 -1.27 -8.57
C ILE A 253 1.38 -0.37 -8.06
N HIS A 254 2.55 -0.92 -7.68
CA HIS A 254 3.70 -0.19 -7.18
C HIS A 254 4.75 0.16 -8.27
N CYS A 255 4.49 -0.14 -9.53
CA CYS A 255 5.45 -0.09 -10.63
C CYS A 255 6.14 1.27 -10.86
N ASP A 256 5.53 2.37 -10.44
CA ASP A 256 6.12 3.71 -10.59
C ASP A 256 7.20 4.03 -9.54
N PHE A 257 7.19 3.36 -8.39
CA PHE A 257 8.18 3.56 -7.34
C PHE A 257 9.31 2.55 -7.46
N VAL A 258 10.35 2.94 -8.17
CA VAL A 258 11.56 2.14 -8.39
C VAL A 258 12.75 2.93 -7.90
N ALA A 259 13.57 2.33 -7.04
CA ALA A 259 14.75 2.97 -6.47
C ALA A 259 15.78 3.28 -7.54
N LYS A 260 16.55 4.35 -7.35
CA LYS A 260 17.60 4.77 -8.29
C LYS A 260 18.60 3.61 -8.53
N GLY A 261 18.84 3.32 -9.81
CA GLY A 261 19.73 2.22 -10.22
C GLY A 261 19.06 0.85 -10.26
N GLN A 262 17.80 0.72 -9.84
CA GLN A 262 17.01 -0.50 -9.94
C GLN A 262 16.13 -0.47 -11.21
N LYS A 263 15.59 -1.64 -11.57
CA LYS A 263 14.74 -1.78 -12.74
C LYS A 263 13.48 -2.58 -12.40
N TYR A 264 12.33 -2.01 -12.72
CA TYR A 264 11.08 -2.75 -12.78
C TYR A 264 10.91 -3.33 -14.18
N THR A 265 10.56 -4.62 -14.27
CA THR A 265 10.23 -5.31 -15.53
C THR A 265 8.74 -5.65 -15.50
N PRO A 266 7.91 -5.07 -16.39
CA PRO A 266 6.51 -5.46 -16.53
C PRO A 266 6.38 -6.93 -16.93
N PHE A 267 5.46 -7.69 -16.34
CA PHE A 267 5.23 -9.08 -16.76
C PHE A 267 4.80 -9.15 -18.24
N ALA A 268 3.99 -8.19 -18.68
CA ALA A 268 3.54 -8.07 -20.07
C ALA A 268 4.64 -7.72 -21.08
N SER A 269 5.87 -7.37 -20.64
CA SER A 269 7.01 -7.08 -21.51
C SER A 269 7.95 -8.28 -21.72
N LEU A 270 7.63 -9.44 -21.15
CA LEU A 270 8.46 -10.63 -21.29
C LEU A 270 8.53 -11.11 -22.75
N PRO A 271 9.68 -11.62 -23.21
CA PRO A 271 9.87 -11.99 -24.62
C PRO A 271 9.11 -13.26 -25.03
N ASN A 272 8.63 -14.06 -24.07
CA ASN A 272 7.87 -15.28 -24.36
C ASN A 272 6.37 -14.97 -24.38
N LYS A 273 5.80 -14.93 -25.60
CA LYS A 273 4.38 -14.62 -25.81
C LYS A 273 3.45 -15.59 -25.09
N ALA A 274 3.76 -16.88 -25.03
CA ALA A 274 2.89 -17.85 -24.35
C ALA A 274 2.79 -17.59 -22.83
N ILE A 275 3.88 -17.14 -22.21
CA ILE A 275 3.89 -16.72 -20.81
C ILE A 275 3.04 -15.47 -20.61
N VAL A 276 3.20 -14.48 -21.49
CA VAL A 276 2.43 -13.23 -21.42
C VAL A 276 0.93 -13.49 -21.64
N ASP A 277 0.57 -14.34 -22.61
CA ASP A 277 -0.82 -14.73 -22.87
C ASP A 277 -1.46 -15.51 -21.70
N ASN A 278 -0.65 -16.11 -20.83
CA ASN A 278 -1.10 -16.79 -19.61
C ASN A 278 -1.17 -15.84 -18.39
N SER A 279 -1.34 -14.54 -18.62
CA SER A 279 -1.33 -13.55 -17.54
C SER A 279 -2.38 -12.46 -17.69
N ILE A 280 -2.71 -11.84 -16.56
CA ILE A 280 -3.48 -10.60 -16.45
C ILE A 280 -2.68 -9.63 -15.58
N THR A 281 -2.47 -8.40 -16.06
CA THR A 281 -1.72 -7.36 -15.33
C THR A 281 -2.66 -6.31 -14.77
N PHE A 282 -2.52 -5.97 -13.48
CA PHE A 282 -3.34 -5.00 -12.75
C PHE A 282 -2.52 -3.77 -12.37
N LYS A 283 -3.06 -2.59 -12.62
CA LYS A 283 -2.42 -1.29 -12.30
C LYS A 283 -3.45 -0.26 -11.87
N ALA A 284 -3.01 0.78 -11.16
CA ALA A 284 -3.84 1.91 -10.76
C ALA A 284 -2.99 3.13 -10.41
N ALA A 285 -3.60 4.32 -10.45
CA ALA A 285 -3.03 5.56 -9.91
C ALA A 285 -3.04 5.62 -8.36
N SER A 286 -3.64 4.64 -7.70
CA SER A 286 -3.88 4.65 -6.26
C SER A 286 -2.62 4.84 -5.42
N LYS A 287 -1.50 4.23 -5.82
CA LYS A 287 -0.22 4.33 -5.11
C LYS A 287 0.62 5.48 -5.63
N SER A 288 0.70 5.64 -6.94
CA SER A 288 1.53 6.66 -7.60
C SER A 288 1.11 8.08 -7.26
N PHE A 289 -0.20 8.31 -7.12
CA PHE A 289 -0.77 9.64 -6.92
C PHE A 289 -1.61 9.80 -5.64
N GLY A 290 -1.63 8.81 -4.75
CA GLY A 290 -2.44 8.86 -3.54
C GLY A 290 -3.96 8.83 -3.79
N LEU A 291 -4.42 8.20 -4.87
CA LEU A 291 -5.81 8.20 -5.32
C LEU A 291 -6.61 6.96 -4.87
N ALA A 292 -6.20 6.27 -3.81
CA ALA A 292 -6.86 5.04 -3.37
C ALA A 292 -8.36 5.21 -3.06
N ALA A 293 -8.78 6.39 -2.56
CA ALA A 293 -10.17 6.69 -2.27
C ALA A 293 -11.03 6.95 -3.53
N HIS A 294 -10.42 7.28 -4.66
CA HIS A 294 -11.11 7.58 -5.92
C HIS A 294 -11.53 6.35 -6.74
N LYS A 295 -11.15 5.15 -6.30
CA LYS A 295 -11.67 3.88 -6.80
C LYS A 295 -11.68 3.72 -8.32
N LEU A 296 -10.52 3.92 -8.97
CA LEU A 296 -10.31 3.61 -10.38
C LEU A 296 -9.00 2.87 -10.55
N ALA A 297 -9.05 1.76 -11.25
CA ALA A 297 -7.93 0.92 -11.65
C ALA A 297 -8.21 0.32 -13.03
N TRP A 298 -7.28 -0.42 -13.56
CA TRP A 298 -7.46 -1.17 -14.78
C TRP A 298 -6.65 -2.46 -14.75
N PHE A 299 -7.06 -3.37 -15.61
CA PHE A 299 -6.29 -4.57 -15.92
C PHE A 299 -6.32 -4.86 -17.41
N PHE A 300 -5.34 -5.58 -17.86
CA PHE A 300 -5.22 -5.94 -19.28
C PHE A 300 -4.59 -7.32 -19.45
N SER A 301 -4.87 -7.94 -20.59
CA SER A 301 -4.26 -9.20 -21.04
C SER A 301 -4.18 -9.23 -22.55
N THR A 302 -3.15 -9.85 -23.10
CA THR A 302 -3.05 -10.15 -24.53
C THR A 302 -3.97 -11.31 -24.94
N ASN A 303 -4.48 -12.09 -23.98
CA ASN A 303 -5.39 -13.20 -24.21
C ASN A 303 -6.85 -12.72 -24.12
N LYS A 304 -7.48 -12.61 -25.29
CA LYS A 304 -8.87 -12.17 -25.40
C LYS A 304 -9.85 -13.10 -24.69
N ASP A 305 -9.64 -14.41 -24.76
CA ASP A 305 -10.53 -15.40 -24.12
C ASP A 305 -10.50 -15.24 -22.59
N TYR A 306 -9.34 -14.87 -22.03
CA TYR A 306 -9.22 -14.57 -20.60
C TYR A 306 -10.07 -13.35 -20.22
N LEU A 307 -9.99 -12.28 -21.01
CA LEU A 307 -10.78 -11.08 -20.75
C LEU A 307 -12.28 -11.33 -20.89
N ASP A 308 -12.71 -12.10 -21.88
CA ASP A 308 -14.12 -12.42 -22.07
C ASP A 308 -14.66 -13.27 -20.91
N ARG A 309 -13.88 -14.19 -20.36
CA ARG A 309 -14.24 -14.93 -19.12
C ARG A 309 -14.34 -13.99 -17.92
N ILE A 310 -13.42 -13.05 -17.75
CA ILE A 310 -13.43 -12.11 -16.64
C ILE A 310 -14.66 -11.18 -16.73
N LYS A 311 -15.02 -10.70 -17.92
CA LYS A 311 -16.18 -9.80 -18.13
C LYS A 311 -17.48 -10.37 -17.59
N VAL A 312 -17.66 -11.70 -17.61
CA VAL A 312 -18.85 -12.36 -17.03
C VAL A 312 -18.92 -12.19 -15.51
N GLN A 313 -17.77 -12.11 -14.84
CA GLN A 313 -17.65 -11.96 -13.38
C GLN A 313 -17.43 -10.51 -12.93
N HIS A 314 -17.15 -9.62 -13.88
CA HIS A 314 -16.73 -8.26 -13.60
C HIS A 314 -17.84 -7.27 -13.88
N ARG A 315 -18.15 -6.44 -12.88
CA ARG A 315 -18.97 -5.24 -13.04
C ARG A 315 -18.29 -4.10 -12.27
N ALA A 316 -18.05 -2.99 -12.94
CA ALA A 316 -17.51 -1.79 -12.31
C ALA A 316 -18.37 -0.59 -12.66
N ASP A 317 -19.02 -0.02 -11.65
CA ASP A 317 -19.66 1.28 -11.74
C ASP A 317 -18.62 2.31 -11.25
N LEU A 318 -18.03 3.05 -12.18
CA LEU A 318 -17.00 4.03 -11.90
C LEU A 318 -17.61 5.37 -11.49
N ASN A 319 -16.96 6.05 -10.55
CA ASN A 319 -17.43 7.37 -10.12
C ASN A 319 -16.75 8.49 -10.93
N THR A 320 -17.49 9.58 -11.18
CA THR A 320 -17.04 10.75 -11.94
C THR A 320 -15.74 11.35 -11.36
N LEU A 321 -15.66 11.50 -10.05
CA LEU A 321 -14.47 12.13 -9.42
C LEU A 321 -13.23 11.24 -9.56
N GLY A 322 -13.40 9.92 -9.52
CA GLY A 322 -12.30 8.97 -9.78
C GLY A 322 -11.77 9.10 -11.19
N TYR A 323 -12.66 9.18 -12.19
CA TYR A 323 -12.29 9.42 -13.58
C TYR A 323 -11.53 10.74 -13.73
N ILE A 324 -12.09 11.86 -13.28
CA ILE A 324 -11.48 13.21 -13.40
C ILE A 324 -10.12 13.28 -12.70
N ALA A 325 -9.98 12.68 -11.51
CA ALA A 325 -8.71 12.63 -10.79
C ALA A 325 -7.62 11.88 -11.60
N ASN A 326 -8.00 10.77 -12.25
CA ASN A 326 -7.06 10.00 -13.08
C ASN A 326 -6.68 10.75 -14.35
N MET A 327 -7.60 11.53 -14.97
CA MET A 327 -7.26 12.40 -16.11
C MET A 327 -6.22 13.44 -15.72
N GLY A 328 -6.33 14.03 -14.53
CA GLY A 328 -5.33 14.95 -13.98
C GLY A 328 -4.00 14.25 -13.65
N ALA A 329 -4.05 13.03 -13.12
CA ALA A 329 -2.87 12.24 -12.75
C ALA A 329 -2.02 11.86 -13.97
N TYR A 330 -2.63 11.31 -15.01
CA TYR A 330 -1.93 10.88 -16.25
C TYR A 330 -1.75 12.02 -17.26
N SER A 331 -1.58 13.24 -16.79
CA SER A 331 -1.21 14.43 -17.56
C SER A 331 0.32 14.63 -17.56
N PRO A 332 0.89 15.44 -18.48
CA PRO A 332 2.31 15.78 -18.45
C PRO A 332 2.77 16.39 -17.14
N GLU A 333 1.94 17.27 -16.52
CA GLU A 333 2.25 17.86 -15.21
C GLU A 333 2.17 16.81 -14.08
N GLY A 334 1.21 15.88 -14.15
CA GLY A 334 1.14 14.76 -13.20
C GLY A 334 2.37 13.87 -13.30
N GLU A 335 2.87 13.61 -14.51
CA GLU A 335 4.10 12.84 -14.72
C GLU A 335 5.34 13.54 -14.14
N GLU A 336 5.47 14.86 -14.35
CA GLU A 336 6.53 15.68 -13.75
C GLU A 336 6.49 15.61 -12.21
N TRP A 337 5.30 15.80 -11.63
CA TRP A 337 5.10 15.70 -10.19
C TRP A 337 5.50 14.32 -9.65
N LEU A 338 5.06 13.26 -10.30
CA LEU A 338 5.39 11.89 -9.90
C LEU A 338 6.90 11.60 -9.97
N ASN A 339 7.57 12.06 -11.02
CA ASN A 339 9.02 11.86 -11.17
C ASN A 339 9.79 12.52 -10.01
N GLN A 340 9.43 13.74 -9.63
CA GLN A 340 10.04 14.41 -8.47
C GLN A 340 9.68 13.72 -7.15
N LEU A 341 8.44 13.21 -7.00
CA LEU A 341 8.04 12.44 -5.83
C LEU A 341 8.83 11.13 -5.70
N VAL A 342 9.04 10.41 -6.80
CA VAL A 342 9.82 9.16 -6.81
C VAL A 342 11.26 9.42 -6.36
N GLU A 343 11.89 10.48 -6.86
CA GLU A 343 13.24 10.89 -6.44
C GLU A 343 13.29 11.26 -4.95
N TYR A 344 12.31 12.02 -4.48
CA TYR A 344 12.19 12.40 -3.07
C TYR A 344 12.04 11.16 -2.16
N ILE A 345 11.19 10.22 -2.54
CA ILE A 345 10.96 8.98 -1.80
C ILE A 345 12.20 8.07 -1.83
N ASP A 346 12.94 8.01 -2.94
CA ASP A 346 14.22 7.27 -2.99
C ASP A 346 15.23 7.83 -1.96
N GLY A 347 15.31 9.14 -1.83
CA GLY A 347 16.07 9.80 -0.78
C GLY A 347 15.58 9.45 0.64
N ASN A 348 14.27 9.38 0.85
CA ASN A 348 13.69 8.96 2.12
C ASN A 348 14.00 7.50 2.46
N THR A 349 13.92 6.61 1.47
CA THR A 349 14.24 5.19 1.65
C THR A 349 15.71 4.96 2.04
N SER A 350 16.62 5.66 1.36
CA SER A 350 18.06 5.61 1.69
C SER A 350 18.32 6.10 3.12
N PHE A 351 17.80 7.28 3.44
CA PHE A 351 17.94 7.86 4.78
C PHE A 351 17.39 6.94 5.88
N ALA A 352 16.20 6.37 5.65
CA ALA A 352 15.57 5.49 6.63
C ALA A 352 16.36 4.18 6.82
N ALA A 353 16.88 3.59 5.73
CA ALA A 353 17.71 2.39 5.83
C ALA A 353 18.98 2.62 6.64
N ASP A 354 19.69 3.73 6.37
CA ASP A 354 20.89 4.12 7.10
C ASP A 354 20.60 4.41 8.58
N PHE A 355 19.49 5.13 8.85
CA PHE A 355 19.09 5.47 10.22
C PHE A 355 18.71 4.21 11.01
N VAL A 356 17.89 3.34 10.45
CA VAL A 356 17.46 2.08 11.11
C VAL A 356 18.67 1.25 11.47
N ASN A 357 19.55 0.97 10.52
CA ASN A 357 20.71 0.10 10.72
C ASN A 357 21.77 0.70 11.66
N SER A 358 21.84 2.02 11.78
CA SER A 358 22.87 2.70 12.62
C SER A 358 22.34 3.17 13.98
N LYS A 359 21.04 3.41 14.15
CA LYS A 359 20.47 4.10 15.32
C LYS A 359 19.37 3.32 16.04
N LEU A 360 18.79 2.27 15.44
CA LEU A 360 17.75 1.46 16.08
C LEU A 360 18.36 0.13 16.57
N PRO A 361 18.67 -0.02 17.88
CA PRO A 361 19.34 -1.21 18.40
C PRO A 361 18.43 -2.45 18.28
N GLY A 362 18.93 -3.50 17.63
CA GLY A 362 18.22 -4.76 17.41
C GLY A 362 17.16 -4.70 16.31
N VAL A 363 17.24 -3.70 15.42
CA VAL A 363 16.39 -3.60 14.24
C VAL A 363 17.27 -3.55 12.98
N LYS A 364 16.88 -4.30 11.96
CA LYS A 364 17.59 -4.35 10.67
C LYS A 364 16.62 -4.11 9.52
N THR A 365 17.13 -3.55 8.43
CA THR A 365 16.39 -3.41 7.18
C THR A 365 17.36 -3.31 6.00
N HIS A 366 16.87 -3.57 4.79
CA HIS A 366 17.56 -3.25 3.55
C HIS A 366 16.81 -2.13 2.81
N LYS A 367 17.50 -1.39 1.94
CA LYS A 367 16.85 -0.45 1.04
C LYS A 367 16.04 -1.25 0.01
N PRO A 368 14.71 -1.05 -0.09
CA PRO A 368 13.90 -1.74 -1.10
C PRO A 368 14.28 -1.31 -2.51
N GLN A 369 14.19 -2.23 -3.47
CA GLN A 369 14.40 -1.95 -4.90
C GLN A 369 13.21 -1.18 -5.50
N GLY A 370 12.03 -1.37 -4.94
CA GLY A 370 10.80 -0.69 -5.35
C GLY A 370 9.84 -0.50 -4.18
N THR A 371 8.74 0.18 -4.42
CA THR A 371 7.76 0.65 -3.44
C THR A 371 8.29 1.81 -2.58
N TYR A 372 7.44 2.33 -1.70
CA TYR A 372 7.79 3.26 -0.62
C TYR A 372 7.58 2.62 0.76
N LEU A 373 7.69 1.28 0.80
CA LEU A 373 7.43 0.46 1.98
C LEU A 373 8.71 -0.26 2.35
N MET A 374 9.11 -0.13 3.60
CA MET A 374 10.31 -0.78 4.14
C MET A 374 9.87 -1.94 5.03
N TRP A 375 10.58 -3.04 4.94
CA TRP A 375 10.37 -4.24 5.75
C TRP A 375 11.45 -4.30 6.83
N LEU A 376 11.05 -4.06 8.08
CA LEU A 376 11.95 -3.95 9.22
C LEU A 376 11.91 -5.24 10.02
N ASP A 377 13.07 -5.84 10.22
CA ASP A 377 13.28 -6.99 11.08
C ASP A 377 13.55 -6.53 12.53
N PHE A 378 12.60 -6.80 13.39
CA PHE A 378 12.67 -6.52 14.83
C PHE A 378 13.00 -7.76 15.67
N THR A 379 13.47 -8.86 15.08
CA THR A 379 13.65 -10.14 15.79
C THR A 379 14.43 -9.97 17.08
N GLU A 380 15.65 -9.40 17.00
CA GLU A 380 16.51 -9.21 18.16
C GLU A 380 15.88 -8.29 19.23
N TYR A 381 15.22 -7.20 18.79
CA TYR A 381 14.56 -6.29 19.71
C TYR A 381 13.33 -6.94 20.37
N ALA A 382 12.49 -7.63 19.59
CA ALA A 382 11.28 -8.28 20.08
C ALA A 382 11.57 -9.41 21.07
N GLU A 383 12.63 -10.18 20.83
CA GLU A 383 13.13 -11.20 21.77
C GLU A 383 13.65 -10.57 23.05
N ARG A 384 14.46 -9.52 22.96
CA ARG A 384 15.01 -8.79 24.11
C ARG A 384 13.94 -8.25 25.04
N ILE A 385 12.83 -7.67 24.51
CA ILE A 385 11.73 -7.17 25.32
C ILE A 385 10.69 -8.24 25.67
N GLY A 386 10.80 -9.46 25.13
CA GLY A 386 9.95 -10.60 25.44
C GLY A 386 8.53 -10.49 24.90
N THR A 387 8.33 -10.04 23.66
CA THR A 387 6.98 -9.85 23.06
C THR A 387 6.15 -11.12 23.05
N ALA A 388 6.76 -12.30 22.89
CA ALA A 388 6.06 -13.57 22.97
C ALA A 388 5.46 -13.81 24.36
N LYS A 389 6.22 -13.52 25.43
CA LYS A 389 5.74 -13.60 26.80
C LYS A 389 4.63 -12.56 27.06
N MET A 390 4.82 -11.33 26.58
CA MET A 390 3.80 -10.28 26.69
C MET A 390 2.48 -10.70 26.02
N ALA A 391 2.54 -11.32 24.85
CA ALA A 391 1.36 -11.84 24.15
C ALA A 391 0.69 -12.98 24.94
N ALA A 392 1.47 -13.95 25.45
CA ALA A 392 0.95 -15.04 26.26
C ALA A 392 0.28 -14.54 27.55
N ASP A 393 0.90 -13.60 28.25
CA ASP A 393 0.35 -13.01 29.49
C ASP A 393 -0.95 -12.23 29.21
N TYR A 394 -0.97 -11.40 28.15
CA TYR A 394 -2.20 -10.72 27.73
C TYR A 394 -3.31 -11.70 27.39
N ASN A 395 -3.03 -12.72 26.59
CA ASN A 395 -4.02 -13.67 26.14
C ASN A 395 -4.62 -14.51 27.28
N ARG A 396 -3.85 -14.73 28.36
CA ARG A 396 -4.31 -15.41 29.57
C ARG A 396 -5.25 -14.53 30.40
N THR A 397 -5.02 -13.21 30.43
CA THR A 397 -5.70 -12.26 31.34
C THR A 397 -6.68 -11.33 30.63
N LYS A 398 -6.77 -11.39 29.29
CA LYS A 398 -7.63 -10.50 28.52
C LYS A 398 -9.11 -10.64 28.90
N PRO A 399 -9.91 -9.57 28.84
CA PRO A 399 -11.34 -9.64 29.04
C PRO A 399 -12.03 -10.61 28.08
N ALA A 400 -13.13 -11.22 28.53
CA ALA A 400 -13.96 -12.05 27.68
C ALA A 400 -14.43 -11.28 26.44
N GLY A 401 -14.40 -11.93 25.27
CA GLY A 401 -14.75 -11.31 23.99
C GLY A 401 -13.65 -10.48 23.31
N GLN A 402 -12.55 -10.18 24.00
CA GLN A 402 -11.39 -9.55 23.34
C GLN A 402 -10.60 -10.61 22.54
N PRO A 403 -10.14 -10.25 21.31
CA PRO A 403 -9.33 -11.15 20.49
C PRO A 403 -7.98 -11.44 21.16
N ALA A 404 -7.43 -12.61 20.88
CA ALA A 404 -6.05 -12.91 21.22
C ALA A 404 -5.10 -12.04 20.36
N LEU A 405 -3.97 -11.64 20.94
CA LEU A 405 -2.95 -10.86 20.24
C LEU A 405 -1.75 -11.75 19.91
N THR A 406 -1.17 -11.54 18.74
CA THR A 406 0.11 -12.14 18.36
C THR A 406 1.28 -11.35 18.99
N LYS A 407 2.47 -11.96 18.96
CA LYS A 407 3.71 -11.30 19.42
C LYS A 407 4.02 -10.01 18.60
N GLU A 408 3.69 -10.01 17.30
CA GLU A 408 3.83 -8.85 16.42
C GLU A 408 2.84 -7.73 16.77
N GLN A 409 1.59 -8.08 17.11
CA GLN A 409 0.62 -7.10 17.61
C GLN A 409 1.00 -6.54 18.98
N MET A 410 1.66 -7.34 19.82
CA MET A 410 2.23 -6.82 21.08
C MET A 410 3.40 -5.88 20.81
N LEU A 411 4.27 -6.18 19.84
CA LEU A 411 5.32 -5.26 19.41
C LEU A 411 4.73 -3.95 18.86
N GLU A 412 3.73 -4.02 18.00
CA GLU A 412 3.01 -2.85 17.47
C GLU A 412 2.49 -1.96 18.61
N ARG A 413 1.78 -2.55 19.58
CA ARG A 413 1.27 -1.84 20.77
C ARG A 413 2.40 -1.24 21.62
N HIS A 414 3.50 -1.96 21.76
CA HIS A 414 4.69 -1.47 22.48
C HIS A 414 5.29 -0.24 21.78
N LEU A 415 5.44 -0.26 20.46
CA LEU A 415 5.94 0.87 19.68
C LEU A 415 4.99 2.06 19.73
N VAL A 416 3.69 1.84 19.57
CA VAL A 416 2.69 2.92 19.71
C VAL A 416 2.74 3.54 21.09
N LYS A 417 2.80 2.74 22.17
CA LYS A 417 2.83 3.24 23.54
C LYS A 417 4.09 4.05 23.85
N ASN A 418 5.27 3.59 23.40
CA ASN A 418 6.55 4.16 23.83
C ASN A 418 7.15 5.14 22.83
N ALA A 419 6.90 4.94 21.52
CA ALA A 419 7.39 5.82 20.47
C ALA A 419 6.31 6.72 19.86
N ARG A 420 5.04 6.42 20.08
CA ARG A 420 3.89 7.09 19.43
C ARG A 420 3.93 6.99 17.90
N VAL A 421 4.53 5.91 17.38
CA VAL A 421 4.64 5.59 15.95
C VAL A 421 3.89 4.31 15.67
N HIS A 422 2.98 4.36 14.71
CA HIS A 422 2.26 3.18 14.24
C HIS A 422 2.94 2.59 13.00
N LEU A 423 3.34 1.31 13.08
CA LEU A 423 3.81 0.48 11.97
C LEU A 423 2.83 -0.67 11.74
N ASN A 424 2.80 -1.26 10.55
CA ASN A 424 1.98 -2.45 10.33
C ASN A 424 2.69 -3.72 10.80
N ALA A 425 2.02 -4.46 11.69
CA ALA A 425 2.53 -5.72 12.23
C ALA A 425 2.62 -6.85 11.17
N GLY A 426 3.73 -7.57 11.19
CA GLY A 426 4.08 -8.58 10.18
C GLY A 426 3.13 -9.77 10.09
N HIS A 427 2.49 -10.17 11.19
CA HIS A 427 1.63 -11.36 11.24
C HIS A 427 0.57 -11.44 10.11
N SER A 428 0.15 -10.29 9.57
CA SER A 428 -0.87 -10.22 8.52
C SER A 428 -0.33 -10.48 7.10
N TYR A 429 1.00 -10.57 6.93
CA TYR A 429 1.64 -10.71 5.61
C TYR A 429 1.98 -12.16 5.24
N GLY A 430 1.48 -13.12 6.01
CA GLY A 430 1.69 -14.55 5.77
C GLY A 430 2.97 -15.11 6.39
N SER A 431 3.34 -16.30 5.96
CA SER A 431 4.50 -17.02 6.45
C SER A 431 5.80 -16.22 6.26
N GLY A 432 6.77 -16.35 7.17
CA GLY A 432 8.06 -15.65 7.10
C GLY A 432 8.01 -14.18 7.53
N SER A 433 6.91 -13.74 8.14
CA SER A 433 6.70 -12.37 8.62
C SER A 433 6.93 -12.19 10.12
N ASP A 434 7.40 -13.22 10.79
CA ASP A 434 7.64 -13.22 12.24
C ASP A 434 8.56 -12.05 12.65
N HIS A 435 8.15 -11.33 13.68
CA HIS A 435 8.85 -10.19 14.25
C HIS A 435 9.15 -9.03 13.26
N HIS A 436 8.56 -9.06 12.06
CA HIS A 436 8.72 -7.96 11.12
C HIS A 436 7.62 -6.90 11.28
N MET A 437 7.98 -5.67 10.90
CA MET A 437 7.06 -4.53 10.83
C MET A 437 7.23 -3.82 9.48
N ARG A 438 6.12 -3.45 8.83
CA ARG A 438 6.19 -2.66 7.61
C ARG A 438 6.10 -1.17 7.92
N MET A 439 7.05 -0.39 7.43
CA MET A 439 7.11 1.07 7.55
C MET A 439 6.92 1.73 6.20
N ASN A 440 5.99 2.69 6.11
CA ASN A 440 5.75 3.53 4.95
C ASN A 440 6.59 4.82 5.05
N VAL A 441 7.47 5.07 4.08
CA VAL A 441 8.32 6.27 3.97
C VAL A 441 7.81 7.30 2.96
N GLY A 442 6.61 7.12 2.42
CA GLY A 442 5.91 8.04 1.54
C GLY A 442 5.31 9.24 2.29
N THR A 443 6.16 9.96 3.00
CA THR A 443 5.83 11.14 3.82
C THR A 443 6.94 12.18 3.73
N SER A 444 6.73 13.38 4.29
CA SER A 444 7.80 14.39 4.31
C SER A 444 9.01 13.90 5.10
N ARG A 445 10.22 14.38 4.72
CA ARG A 445 11.46 14.08 5.44
C ARG A 445 11.34 14.44 6.92
N ARG A 446 10.74 15.56 7.25
CA ARG A 446 10.52 16.01 8.64
C ARG A 446 9.65 15.02 9.43
N THR A 447 8.57 14.52 8.82
CA THR A 447 7.71 13.51 9.46
C THR A 447 8.44 12.18 9.64
N LEU A 448 9.23 11.77 8.66
CA LEU A 448 10.07 10.56 8.71
C LEU A 448 11.12 10.67 9.83
N GLU A 449 11.83 11.79 9.92
CA GLU A 449 12.81 12.05 10.98
C GLU A 449 12.17 12.04 12.37
N LEU A 450 11.00 12.65 12.53
CA LEU A 450 10.24 12.59 13.78
C LEU A 450 9.92 11.16 14.18
N ALA A 451 9.40 10.35 13.25
CA ALA A 451 9.09 8.94 13.51
C ALA A 451 10.32 8.13 13.91
N LEU A 452 11.41 8.27 13.16
CA LEU A 452 12.64 7.53 13.42
C LEU A 452 13.34 7.94 14.73
N ASN A 453 13.36 9.23 15.06
CA ASN A 453 13.88 9.72 16.34
C ASN A 453 13.02 9.24 17.52
N ASN A 454 11.71 9.21 17.39
CA ASN A 454 10.80 8.67 18.41
C ASN A 454 11.06 7.17 18.63
N LEU A 455 11.22 6.40 17.54
CA LEU A 455 11.59 4.98 17.63
C LEU A 455 12.93 4.81 18.33
N ALA A 456 13.97 5.54 17.91
CA ALA A 456 15.31 5.46 18.51
C ALA A 456 15.25 5.77 20.02
N SER A 457 14.53 6.82 20.41
CA SER A 457 14.37 7.19 21.82
C SER A 457 13.67 6.10 22.65
N ALA A 458 12.65 5.45 22.08
CA ALA A 458 11.93 4.38 22.76
C ALA A 458 12.76 3.09 22.88
N LEU A 459 13.45 2.70 21.79
CA LEU A 459 14.21 1.46 21.76
C LEU A 459 15.48 1.53 22.66
N ASN A 460 16.13 2.71 22.73
CA ASN A 460 17.31 2.90 23.59
C ASN A 460 16.95 2.90 25.09
N LYS A 461 15.79 3.44 25.49
CA LYS A 461 15.34 3.38 26.90
C LYS A 461 15.13 1.95 27.39
N THR A 462 14.67 1.07 26.53
CA THR A 462 14.43 -0.34 26.86
C THR A 462 15.73 -1.17 26.83
N SER A 463 16.81 -0.66 26.26
CA SER A 463 18.14 -1.33 26.23
C SER A 463 18.94 -1.09 27.52
N SER A 464 18.52 -0.14 28.35
CA SER A 464 19.18 0.22 29.62
C SER A 464 18.47 -0.39 30.86
N MET A 465 17.43 -1.19 30.66
CA MET A 465 16.77 -2.00 31.70
C MET A 465 17.16 -3.48 31.54
#